data_63ef667c8c96198cc70d38d996d34100
#
_entry.id   63ef667c8c96198cc70d38d996d34100
#
_cell.length_a   1.000
_cell.length_b   1.000
_cell.length_c   1.000
_cell.angle_alpha   90.00
_cell.angle_beta   90.00
_cell.angle_gamma   90.00
#
_symmetry.space_group_name_H-M   'P 1'
#
loop_
_entity.id
_entity.type
_entity.pdbx_description
1 polymer ?
#
loop_
_entity_poly.entity_id
_entity_poly.type
_entity_poly.pdbx_seq_one_letter_code
_entity_poly.pdbx_strand_id
1 'polypeptide(L)'
;MPRSGKVRRVIDNDDAWILAFIDPPLTPEKIWSDMVAPHEGSPVDALLYSIGGHDVYDYETKIGLTGAEAYVNAENRNSANRGANLAYLMRNHGGPLTVLTEQCHRLGIDFMPSLRMNEHYPIPYDDPSYGKVRIEHPEWTIGRGKDLPENSTEWGVGRGLDYAVPEVRDYICSILIETIERWDVDGLELDFFRHPTYFNIQEAYSNRYLMTDLVRRVRRRMDEIGLQRGKGLDLMVRVPATIERCEGLGLDILKWIDEGLVDIVVAGGGFIPFEMPMEQFVEAARGTDTLVYGCLEGYRPAVDELTLRAIASRYWSAGIDGLYLFNFYSMPRDWKRDVLGRLTDREGLKRLMKRYETDPRDRFSPTGYLQLTFLNAIPRTQLPVTLRETSNGEGLVVKMDITEDFEKATAEGAMGTCTLSLLFDNLSSDDDVRIKLNGTDLGTVSRSTDGWTREFYQDSWNVYPSGTLTEHMPGVSLDVDVTAPPLTSGINEIEVGLVSSDSSRQKDLVLQQIRLWVRYE
;
A
#
# COMPACT_ATOMS: atom_id res chain seq x y z
N MET A 1 10.13 1.91 -22.46
CA MET A 1 9.10 2.92 -22.12
C MET A 1 7.75 2.22 -22.15
N PRO A 2 6.82 2.49 -21.21
CA PRO A 2 5.48 1.93 -21.23
C PRO A 2 4.77 2.23 -22.56
N ARG A 3 3.72 1.48 -22.88
CA ARG A 3 3.04 1.59 -24.19
C ARG A 3 2.44 2.96 -24.47
N SER A 4 2.03 3.67 -23.41
CA SER A 4 1.61 5.08 -23.53
C SER A 4 2.75 6.04 -23.85
N GLY A 5 4.00 5.63 -23.67
CA GLY A 5 5.18 6.50 -23.74
C GLY A 5 5.33 7.48 -22.55
N LYS A 6 4.54 7.32 -21.50
CA LYS A 6 4.47 8.24 -20.35
C LYS A 6 5.13 7.64 -19.11
N VAL A 7 5.94 8.45 -18.42
CA VAL A 7 6.38 8.19 -17.04
C VAL A 7 5.61 9.15 -16.13
N ARG A 8 4.75 8.63 -15.28
CA ARG A 8 3.92 9.43 -14.36
C ARG A 8 4.69 9.67 -13.08
N ARG A 9 4.68 10.90 -12.57
CA ARG A 9 5.37 11.25 -11.31
C ARG A 9 4.68 10.60 -10.12
N VAL A 10 3.35 10.72 -10.07
CA VAL A 10 2.50 10.16 -9.03
C VAL A 10 1.24 9.56 -9.66
N ILE A 11 0.89 8.38 -9.21
CA ILE A 11 -0.37 7.70 -9.52
C ILE A 11 -1.17 7.62 -8.23
N ASP A 12 -2.43 8.10 -8.21
CA ASP A 12 -3.30 8.06 -7.03
C ASP A 12 -4.41 7.03 -7.25
N ASN A 13 -4.48 6.00 -6.38
CA ASN A 13 -5.52 4.98 -6.43
C ASN A 13 -6.61 5.31 -5.41
N ASP A 14 -7.81 5.53 -5.90
CA ASP A 14 -9.02 5.78 -5.13
C ASP A 14 -9.87 4.50 -5.00
N ASP A 15 -10.18 4.15 -3.77
CA ASP A 15 -10.92 2.93 -3.38
C ASP A 15 -12.45 3.05 -3.57
N ALA A 16 -12.91 3.93 -4.45
CA ALA A 16 -14.32 4.24 -4.69
C ALA A 16 -15.07 4.72 -3.42
N TRP A 17 -14.33 5.33 -2.47
CA TRP A 17 -14.87 5.77 -1.18
C TRP A 17 -16.07 6.71 -1.33
N ILE A 18 -16.04 7.56 -2.35
CA ILE A 18 -17.03 8.60 -2.59
C ILE A 18 -18.46 8.02 -2.75
N LEU A 19 -18.58 6.81 -3.28
CA LEU A 19 -19.88 6.13 -3.38
C LEU A 19 -20.47 5.81 -2.01
N ALA A 20 -19.65 5.43 -1.04
CA ALA A 20 -20.09 4.96 0.28
C ALA A 20 -20.27 6.08 1.30
N PHE A 21 -19.41 7.12 1.26
CA PHE A 21 -19.36 8.12 2.32
C PHE A 21 -20.10 9.44 2.03
N ILE A 22 -20.52 9.64 0.78
CA ILE A 22 -21.35 10.78 0.40
C ILE A 22 -22.83 10.39 0.45
N ASP A 23 -23.64 11.23 1.10
CA ASP A 23 -25.08 11.04 1.11
C ASP A 23 -25.66 11.22 -0.30
N PRO A 24 -26.57 10.33 -0.74
CA PRO A 24 -27.20 10.44 -2.06
C PRO A 24 -27.99 11.74 -2.24
N PRO A 25 -28.02 12.32 -3.45
CA PRO A 25 -27.38 11.80 -4.67
C PRO A 25 -25.94 12.29 -4.85
N LEU A 26 -25.04 11.39 -5.24
CA LEU A 26 -23.69 11.74 -5.70
C LEU A 26 -23.78 12.30 -7.14
N THR A 27 -23.47 13.59 -7.31
CA THR A 27 -23.50 14.24 -8.62
C THR A 27 -22.11 14.31 -9.28
N PRO A 28 -22.01 14.50 -10.61
CA PRO A 28 -20.72 14.73 -11.28
C PRO A 28 -19.95 15.92 -10.72
N GLU A 29 -20.65 17.00 -10.31
CA GLU A 29 -20.00 18.17 -9.68
C GLU A 29 -19.37 17.82 -8.34
N LYS A 30 -20.01 16.93 -7.58
CA LYS A 30 -19.46 16.44 -6.30
C LYS A 30 -18.25 15.53 -6.53
N ILE A 31 -18.28 14.66 -7.54
CA ILE A 31 -17.12 13.86 -7.96
C ILE A 31 -15.97 14.79 -8.36
N TRP A 32 -16.28 15.82 -9.16
CA TRP A 32 -15.28 16.80 -9.55
C TRP A 32 -14.63 17.48 -8.34
N SER A 33 -15.45 18.05 -7.44
CA SER A 33 -14.95 18.85 -6.31
C SER A 33 -14.13 18.03 -5.31
N ASP A 34 -14.53 16.78 -5.05
CA ASP A 34 -14.00 16.00 -3.94
C ASP A 34 -12.94 14.97 -4.38
N MET A 35 -13.01 14.51 -5.63
CA MET A 35 -12.16 13.44 -6.10
C MET A 35 -11.15 13.88 -7.18
N VAL A 36 -11.57 14.69 -8.15
CA VAL A 36 -10.74 15.04 -9.30
C VAL A 36 -10.02 16.39 -9.13
N ALA A 37 -10.74 17.46 -8.80
CA ALA A 37 -10.16 18.79 -8.66
C ALA A 37 -9.05 18.92 -7.60
N PRO A 38 -9.01 18.14 -6.51
CA PRO A 38 -7.88 18.16 -5.58
C PRO A 38 -6.51 17.84 -6.21
N HIS A 39 -6.49 17.21 -7.38
CA HIS A 39 -5.24 16.94 -8.11
C HIS A 39 -4.72 18.12 -8.94
N GLU A 40 -5.51 19.17 -9.14
CA GLU A 40 -5.11 20.32 -9.95
C GLU A 40 -3.86 21.01 -9.37
N GLY A 41 -2.81 21.11 -10.20
CA GLY A 41 -1.52 21.70 -9.80
C GLY A 41 -0.63 20.81 -8.92
N SER A 42 -1.06 19.58 -8.62
CA SER A 42 -0.25 18.57 -7.94
C SER A 42 0.60 17.77 -8.95
N PRO A 43 1.58 16.96 -8.50
CA PRO A 43 2.33 16.06 -9.38
C PRO A 43 1.56 14.77 -9.74
N VAL A 44 0.27 14.64 -9.41
CA VAL A 44 -0.53 13.48 -9.77
C VAL A 44 -0.84 13.51 -11.27
N ASP A 45 -0.33 12.53 -11.99
CA ASP A 45 -0.47 12.42 -13.45
C ASP A 45 -1.50 11.35 -13.87
N ALA A 46 -1.96 10.51 -12.94
CA ALA A 46 -3.02 9.53 -13.17
C ALA A 46 -3.87 9.31 -11.92
N LEU A 47 -5.18 9.15 -12.13
CA LEU A 47 -6.14 8.71 -11.13
C LEU A 47 -6.61 7.30 -11.48
N LEU A 48 -6.53 6.39 -10.51
CA LEU A 48 -7.10 5.07 -10.58
C LEU A 48 -8.37 5.00 -9.74
N TYR A 49 -9.36 4.27 -10.23
CA TYR A 49 -10.62 4.07 -9.53
C TYR A 49 -10.90 2.59 -9.34
N SER A 50 -11.07 2.15 -8.10
CA SER A 50 -11.42 0.76 -7.79
C SER A 50 -12.82 0.43 -8.30
N ILE A 51 -12.89 -0.48 -9.25
CA ILE A 51 -14.16 -0.93 -9.86
C ILE A 51 -14.82 -2.10 -9.12
N GLY A 52 -14.29 -2.48 -7.95
CA GLY A 52 -14.78 -3.59 -7.14
C GLY A 52 -13.85 -4.79 -7.12
N GLY A 53 -14.33 -5.93 -6.67
CA GLY A 53 -13.52 -7.14 -6.55
C GLY A 53 -14.22 -8.36 -5.98
N HIS A 54 -15.40 -8.21 -5.43
CA HIS A 54 -16.20 -9.28 -4.83
C HIS A 54 -17.19 -9.97 -5.75
N ASP A 55 -17.05 -9.85 -7.05
CA ASP A 55 -18.13 -10.17 -7.96
C ASP A 55 -19.34 -9.19 -7.82
N VAL A 56 -19.11 -8.08 -7.09
CA VAL A 56 -19.97 -6.90 -7.03
C VAL A 56 -19.16 -5.70 -7.45
N TYR A 57 -19.63 -4.97 -8.45
CA TYR A 57 -18.84 -3.93 -9.11
C TYR A 57 -19.40 -2.54 -8.89
N ASP A 58 -18.50 -1.59 -8.72
CA ASP A 58 -18.79 -0.17 -8.48
C ASP A 58 -18.79 0.67 -9.78
N TYR A 59 -19.17 0.05 -10.87
CA TYR A 59 -19.34 0.68 -12.16
C TYR A 59 -20.51 0.07 -12.95
N GLU A 60 -20.87 0.68 -14.07
CA GLU A 60 -21.99 0.30 -14.91
C GLU A 60 -21.68 -0.94 -15.79
N THR A 61 -21.27 -2.04 -15.17
CA THR A 61 -21.00 -3.31 -15.84
C THR A 61 -22.26 -3.90 -16.48
N LYS A 62 -22.07 -4.62 -17.60
CA LYS A 62 -23.11 -5.46 -18.24
C LYS A 62 -22.87 -6.95 -18.02
N ILE A 63 -21.77 -7.30 -17.34
CA ILE A 63 -21.32 -8.69 -17.16
C ILE A 63 -21.57 -9.15 -15.74
N GLY A 64 -21.07 -8.38 -14.75
CA GLY A 64 -21.17 -8.70 -13.34
C GLY A 64 -22.38 -8.05 -12.64
N LEU A 65 -22.51 -8.32 -11.34
CA LEU A 65 -23.51 -7.68 -10.50
C LEU A 65 -23.03 -6.28 -10.08
N THR A 66 -23.86 -5.26 -10.28
CA THR A 66 -23.53 -3.91 -9.83
C THR A 66 -23.81 -3.72 -8.34
N GLY A 67 -23.06 -2.83 -7.67
CA GLY A 67 -23.38 -2.41 -6.30
C GLY A 67 -24.76 -1.77 -6.18
N ALA A 68 -25.28 -1.18 -7.26
CA ALA A 68 -26.65 -0.64 -7.32
C ALA A 68 -27.73 -1.73 -7.15
N GLU A 69 -27.46 -2.92 -7.64
CA GLU A 69 -28.35 -4.10 -7.50
C GLU A 69 -28.10 -4.83 -6.19
N ALA A 70 -26.84 -5.05 -5.83
CA ALA A 70 -26.45 -5.79 -4.63
C ALA A 70 -26.89 -5.10 -3.33
N TYR A 71 -26.78 -3.78 -3.26
CA TYR A 71 -27.01 -3.02 -2.02
C TYR A 71 -28.37 -2.32 -1.93
N VAL A 72 -29.31 -2.68 -2.77
CA VAL A 72 -30.66 -2.06 -2.82
C VAL A 72 -31.41 -2.11 -1.47
N ASN A 73 -31.19 -3.14 -0.67
CA ASN A 73 -31.80 -3.35 0.65
C ASN A 73 -30.76 -3.39 1.78
N ALA A 74 -29.58 -2.81 1.57
CA ALA A 74 -28.54 -2.83 2.59
C ALA A 74 -28.95 -2.02 3.82
N GLU A 75 -28.81 -2.62 5.01
CA GLU A 75 -29.08 -1.96 6.29
C GLU A 75 -27.95 -1.05 6.74
N ASN A 76 -26.72 -1.37 6.34
CA ASN A 76 -25.56 -0.54 6.63
C ASN A 76 -25.58 0.73 5.76
N ARG A 77 -25.43 1.91 6.41
CA ARG A 77 -25.49 3.22 5.73
C ARG A 77 -24.52 3.31 4.55
N ASN A 78 -23.28 2.87 4.74
CA ASN A 78 -22.25 3.00 3.70
C ASN A 78 -22.60 2.14 2.47
N SER A 79 -23.07 0.92 2.68
CA SER A 79 -23.54 0.05 1.60
C SER A 79 -24.78 0.61 0.91
N ALA A 80 -25.75 1.11 1.70
CA ALA A 80 -26.95 1.76 1.17
C ALA A 80 -26.61 3.00 0.33
N ASN A 81 -25.71 3.87 0.82
CA ASN A 81 -25.22 5.03 0.08
C ASN A 81 -24.53 4.59 -1.22
N ARG A 82 -23.64 3.59 -1.15
CA ARG A 82 -22.93 3.05 -2.31
C ARG A 82 -23.89 2.59 -3.40
N GLY A 83 -24.89 1.80 -3.05
CA GLY A 83 -25.94 1.34 -3.98
C GLY A 83 -26.75 2.49 -4.57
N ALA A 84 -27.23 3.41 -3.74
CA ALA A 84 -28.04 4.54 -4.17
C ALA A 84 -27.27 5.53 -5.07
N ASN A 85 -26.03 5.86 -4.71
CA ASN A 85 -25.16 6.74 -5.49
C ASN A 85 -24.79 6.13 -6.84
N LEU A 86 -24.41 4.85 -6.86
CA LEU A 86 -24.14 4.15 -8.10
C LEU A 86 -25.38 4.10 -9.02
N ALA A 87 -26.55 3.76 -8.46
CA ALA A 87 -27.80 3.76 -9.20
C ALA A 87 -28.18 5.14 -9.76
N TYR A 88 -27.91 6.21 -9.03
CA TYR A 88 -28.13 7.57 -9.50
C TYR A 88 -27.21 7.94 -10.66
N LEU A 89 -25.90 7.67 -10.52
CA LEU A 89 -24.91 7.93 -11.58
C LEU A 89 -25.22 7.15 -12.85
N MET A 90 -25.55 5.86 -12.72
CA MET A 90 -25.88 5.01 -13.86
C MET A 90 -27.11 5.50 -14.62
N ARG A 91 -28.17 5.90 -13.92
CA ARG A 91 -29.42 6.36 -14.55
C ARG A 91 -29.31 7.74 -15.21
N ASN A 92 -28.53 8.64 -14.63
CA ASN A 92 -28.57 10.05 -15.01
C ASN A 92 -27.31 10.51 -15.75
N HIS A 93 -26.18 9.80 -15.58
CA HIS A 93 -24.86 10.28 -16.04
C HIS A 93 -24.02 9.19 -16.73
N GLY A 94 -24.58 8.02 -17.03
CA GLY A 94 -23.88 6.92 -17.70
C GLY A 94 -22.93 6.13 -16.80
N GLY A 95 -22.89 6.44 -15.49
CA GLY A 95 -22.11 5.74 -14.49
C GLY A 95 -20.78 6.40 -14.12
N PRO A 96 -20.10 5.89 -13.08
CA PRO A 96 -18.85 6.48 -12.57
C PRO A 96 -17.71 6.48 -13.58
N LEU A 97 -17.52 5.40 -14.36
CA LEU A 97 -16.42 5.35 -15.33
C LEU A 97 -16.58 6.39 -16.43
N THR A 98 -17.83 6.63 -16.89
CA THR A 98 -18.13 7.69 -17.86
C THR A 98 -17.76 9.07 -17.30
N VAL A 99 -18.23 9.38 -16.09
CA VAL A 99 -17.98 10.67 -15.44
C VAL A 99 -16.49 10.88 -15.16
N LEU A 100 -15.81 9.88 -14.62
CA LEU A 100 -14.39 10.01 -14.23
C LEU A 100 -13.47 10.10 -15.44
N THR A 101 -13.71 9.32 -16.50
CA THR A 101 -12.94 9.42 -17.75
C THR A 101 -13.00 10.85 -18.30
N GLU A 102 -14.20 11.42 -18.40
CA GLU A 102 -14.39 12.79 -18.89
C GLU A 102 -13.69 13.83 -18.01
N GLN A 103 -13.85 13.71 -16.69
CA GLN A 103 -13.33 14.69 -15.75
C GLN A 103 -11.80 14.63 -15.62
N CYS A 104 -11.20 13.45 -15.58
CA CYS A 104 -9.75 13.29 -15.54
C CYS A 104 -9.11 13.84 -16.82
N HIS A 105 -9.66 13.50 -18.00
CA HIS A 105 -9.17 14.05 -19.26
C HIS A 105 -9.34 15.58 -19.34
N ARG A 106 -10.43 16.13 -18.80
CA ARG A 106 -10.60 17.59 -18.69
C ARG A 106 -9.53 18.24 -17.83
N LEU A 107 -9.10 17.57 -16.75
CA LEU A 107 -8.01 18.04 -15.90
C LEU A 107 -6.62 17.83 -16.55
N GLY A 108 -6.52 16.97 -17.55
CA GLY A 108 -5.27 16.61 -18.22
C GLY A 108 -4.47 15.51 -17.51
N ILE A 109 -5.13 14.69 -16.69
CA ILE A 109 -4.55 13.50 -16.07
C ILE A 109 -5.13 12.22 -16.68
N ASP A 110 -4.36 11.15 -16.64
CA ASP A 110 -4.80 9.84 -17.12
C ASP A 110 -5.83 9.23 -16.16
N PHE A 111 -6.72 8.40 -16.71
CA PHE A 111 -7.70 7.66 -15.92
C PHE A 111 -7.61 6.16 -16.20
N MET A 112 -7.57 5.34 -15.15
CA MET A 112 -7.47 3.89 -15.26
C MET A 112 -8.40 3.20 -14.25
N PRO A 113 -9.25 2.26 -14.70
CA PRO A 113 -9.92 1.34 -13.79
C PRO A 113 -8.92 0.45 -13.04
N SER A 114 -9.19 0.17 -11.78
CA SER A 114 -8.42 -0.75 -10.94
C SER A 114 -9.31 -1.88 -10.45
N LEU A 115 -9.01 -3.13 -10.81
CA LEU A 115 -9.73 -4.29 -10.32
C LEU A 115 -8.94 -4.97 -9.21
N ARG A 116 -9.54 -5.10 -8.02
CA ARG A 116 -9.06 -6.06 -7.01
C ARG A 116 -9.24 -7.47 -7.55
N MET A 117 -8.13 -8.13 -7.83
CA MET A 117 -8.15 -9.42 -8.52
C MET A 117 -8.78 -10.54 -7.71
N ASN A 118 -8.88 -10.38 -6.39
CA ASN A 118 -9.70 -11.23 -5.54
C ASN A 118 -10.22 -10.45 -4.34
N GLU A 119 -11.21 -11.04 -3.66
CA GLU A 119 -11.72 -10.52 -2.42
C GLU A 119 -12.29 -11.66 -1.58
N HIS A 120 -11.90 -11.73 -0.30
CA HIS A 120 -12.25 -12.83 0.58
C HIS A 120 -12.56 -12.34 2.01
N TYR A 121 -13.36 -11.25 2.12
CA TYR A 121 -13.87 -10.84 3.42
C TYR A 121 -14.70 -11.95 4.05
N PRO A 122 -14.64 -12.13 5.38
CA PRO A 122 -15.38 -13.14 6.10
C PRO A 122 -16.86 -12.72 6.27
N ILE A 123 -17.58 -12.60 5.16
CA ILE A 123 -19.00 -12.31 5.12
C ILE A 123 -19.80 -13.61 4.94
N PRO A 124 -21.05 -13.69 5.44
CA PRO A 124 -21.92 -14.84 5.19
C PRO A 124 -22.12 -15.11 3.70
N TYR A 125 -22.30 -16.39 3.33
CA TYR A 125 -22.51 -16.78 1.92
C TYR A 125 -23.83 -16.26 1.34
N ASP A 126 -24.81 -15.96 2.19
CA ASP A 126 -26.12 -15.40 1.82
C ASP A 126 -26.15 -13.87 1.85
N ASP A 127 -25.04 -13.21 2.19
CA ASP A 127 -24.93 -11.75 2.13
C ASP A 127 -24.92 -11.29 0.66
N PRO A 128 -25.77 -10.32 0.28
CA PRO A 128 -25.83 -9.80 -1.09
C PRO A 128 -24.48 -9.27 -1.61
N SER A 129 -23.63 -8.78 -0.72
CA SER A 129 -22.29 -8.31 -1.08
C SER A 129 -21.33 -9.43 -1.46
N TYR A 130 -21.70 -10.68 -1.25
CA TYR A 130 -20.90 -11.84 -1.64
C TYR A 130 -20.77 -12.01 -3.15
N GLY A 131 -21.74 -11.48 -3.90
CA GLY A 131 -21.78 -11.53 -5.36
C GLY A 131 -22.52 -12.75 -5.90
N LYS A 132 -22.98 -12.62 -7.15
CA LYS A 132 -23.85 -13.61 -7.80
C LYS A 132 -23.10 -14.87 -8.19
N VAL A 133 -21.91 -14.71 -8.80
CA VAL A 133 -21.13 -15.85 -9.33
C VAL A 133 -20.71 -16.80 -8.21
N ARG A 134 -20.28 -16.28 -7.06
CA ARG A 134 -19.88 -17.11 -5.92
C ARG A 134 -21.04 -17.79 -5.22
N ILE A 135 -22.24 -17.19 -5.27
CA ILE A 135 -23.48 -17.81 -4.75
C ILE A 135 -23.95 -18.92 -5.67
N GLU A 136 -23.94 -18.70 -6.98
CA GLU A 136 -24.38 -19.67 -7.98
C GLU A 136 -23.36 -20.80 -8.20
N HIS A 137 -22.08 -20.50 -8.01
CA HIS A 137 -20.95 -21.40 -8.25
C HIS A 137 -19.99 -21.46 -7.04
N PRO A 138 -20.43 -21.95 -5.88
CA PRO A 138 -19.57 -22.04 -4.70
C PRO A 138 -18.35 -22.94 -4.94
N GLU A 139 -18.43 -23.89 -5.89
CA GLU A 139 -17.31 -24.75 -6.32
C GLU A 139 -16.20 -23.98 -7.05
N TRP A 140 -16.45 -22.74 -7.49
CA TRP A 140 -15.44 -21.87 -8.11
C TRP A 140 -14.62 -21.09 -7.10
N THR A 141 -14.92 -21.22 -5.81
CA THR A 141 -14.14 -20.60 -4.74
C THR A 141 -12.98 -21.48 -4.31
N ILE A 142 -11.95 -20.89 -3.72
CA ILE A 142 -10.77 -21.59 -3.17
C ILE A 142 -11.18 -22.68 -2.18
N GLY A 143 -12.19 -22.40 -1.36
CA GLY A 143 -12.79 -23.36 -0.43
C GLY A 143 -13.73 -24.37 -1.08
N ARG A 144 -14.07 -24.21 -2.37
CA ARG A 144 -14.95 -25.09 -3.15
C ARG A 144 -16.32 -25.30 -2.50
N GLY A 145 -16.87 -24.25 -1.91
CA GLY A 145 -18.17 -24.28 -1.23
C GLY A 145 -18.20 -25.14 0.03
N LYS A 146 -17.05 -25.58 0.54
CA LYS A 146 -16.99 -26.36 1.77
C LYS A 146 -17.21 -25.49 2.99
N ASP A 147 -17.88 -26.07 3.98
CA ASP A 147 -17.98 -25.49 5.31
C ASP A 147 -16.61 -25.64 6.00
N LEU A 148 -15.89 -24.53 6.10
CA LEU A 148 -14.57 -24.48 6.69
C LEU A 148 -14.66 -24.02 8.14
N PRO A 149 -13.79 -24.51 9.05
CA PRO A 149 -13.81 -24.07 10.44
C PRO A 149 -13.62 -22.55 10.56
N GLU A 150 -14.55 -21.88 11.24
CA GLU A 150 -14.42 -20.45 11.53
C GLU A 150 -13.07 -20.15 12.20
N ASN A 151 -12.50 -19.02 11.86
CA ASN A 151 -11.18 -18.58 12.33
C ASN A 151 -10.00 -19.44 11.87
N SER A 152 -10.17 -20.40 10.96
CA SER A 152 -9.05 -21.01 10.25
C SER A 152 -8.55 -20.09 9.13
N THR A 153 -7.31 -20.28 8.71
CA THR A 153 -6.76 -19.56 7.55
C THR A 153 -7.55 -19.87 6.29
N GLU A 154 -7.93 -21.12 6.12
CA GLU A 154 -8.72 -21.61 4.99
C GLU A 154 -10.10 -20.96 4.96
N TRP A 155 -10.74 -20.75 6.12
CA TRP A 155 -12.01 -20.03 6.21
C TRP A 155 -11.88 -18.58 5.74
N GLY A 156 -10.79 -17.89 6.16
CA GLY A 156 -10.51 -16.51 5.79
C GLY A 156 -10.30 -16.31 4.29
N VAL A 157 -9.71 -17.28 3.59
CA VAL A 157 -9.37 -17.18 2.16
C VAL A 157 -10.28 -18.01 1.26
N GLY A 158 -11.01 -18.96 1.81
CA GLY A 158 -11.80 -19.92 1.06
C GLY A 158 -12.93 -19.30 0.24
N ARG A 159 -13.33 -18.08 0.55
CA ARG A 159 -14.38 -17.33 -0.17
C ARG A 159 -13.86 -16.62 -1.44
N GLY A 160 -12.56 -16.49 -1.61
CA GLY A 160 -11.97 -15.96 -2.83
C GLY A 160 -12.21 -16.87 -4.03
N LEU A 161 -12.28 -16.29 -5.22
CA LEU A 161 -12.36 -17.04 -6.48
C LEU A 161 -11.07 -17.83 -6.71
N ASP A 162 -11.22 -19.09 -7.17
CA ASP A 162 -10.11 -19.98 -7.52
C ASP A 162 -9.75 -19.83 -9.00
N TYR A 163 -8.61 -19.20 -9.27
CA TYR A 163 -8.12 -19.01 -10.64
C TYR A 163 -7.60 -20.31 -11.30
N ALA A 164 -7.57 -21.44 -10.58
CA ALA A 164 -7.38 -22.75 -11.21
C ALA A 164 -8.59 -23.15 -12.09
N VAL A 165 -9.79 -22.59 -11.78
CA VAL A 165 -11.02 -22.80 -12.54
C VAL A 165 -10.98 -21.96 -13.83
N PRO A 166 -11.12 -22.57 -15.04
CA PRO A 166 -11.08 -21.84 -16.31
C PRO A 166 -12.17 -20.77 -16.40
N GLU A 167 -13.38 -21.07 -15.94
CA GLU A 167 -14.54 -20.20 -15.98
C GLU A 167 -14.32 -18.93 -15.15
N VAL A 168 -13.63 -19.02 -14.01
CA VAL A 168 -13.21 -17.86 -13.20
C VAL A 168 -12.29 -16.95 -14.01
N ARG A 169 -11.27 -17.53 -14.66
CA ARG A 169 -10.36 -16.72 -15.49
C ARG A 169 -11.07 -16.07 -16.69
N ASP A 170 -12.00 -16.77 -17.31
CA ASP A 170 -12.80 -16.22 -18.41
C ASP A 170 -13.71 -15.09 -17.93
N TYR A 171 -14.37 -15.27 -16.81
CA TYR A 171 -15.23 -14.25 -16.19
C TYR A 171 -14.46 -12.98 -15.84
N ILE A 172 -13.36 -13.12 -15.09
CA ILE A 172 -12.53 -11.96 -14.69
C ILE A 172 -11.91 -11.28 -15.92
N CYS A 173 -11.43 -12.06 -16.89
CA CYS A 173 -10.93 -11.50 -18.14
C CYS A 173 -12.00 -10.68 -18.87
N SER A 174 -13.26 -11.14 -18.89
CA SER A 174 -14.35 -10.40 -19.53
C SER A 174 -14.68 -9.08 -18.84
N ILE A 175 -14.64 -9.03 -17.50
CA ILE A 175 -14.79 -7.80 -16.71
C ILE A 175 -13.69 -6.78 -17.04
N LEU A 176 -12.44 -7.23 -17.04
CA LEU A 176 -11.28 -6.37 -17.37
C LEU A 176 -11.37 -5.82 -18.79
N ILE A 177 -11.71 -6.68 -19.77
CA ILE A 177 -11.85 -6.30 -21.18
C ILE A 177 -13.02 -5.33 -21.36
N GLU A 178 -14.15 -5.53 -20.68
CA GLU A 178 -15.29 -4.62 -20.76
C GLU A 178 -14.88 -3.18 -20.45
N THR A 179 -14.04 -2.96 -19.43
CA THR A 179 -13.65 -1.60 -19.03
C THR A 179 -12.84 -0.87 -20.09
N ILE A 180 -11.96 -1.59 -20.80
CA ILE A 180 -11.12 -0.99 -21.85
C ILE A 180 -11.85 -0.89 -23.20
N GLU A 181 -12.86 -1.71 -23.45
CA GLU A 181 -13.64 -1.63 -24.68
C GLU A 181 -14.67 -0.50 -24.68
N ARG A 182 -15.32 -0.29 -23.54
CA ARG A 182 -16.46 0.64 -23.45
C ARG A 182 -16.08 2.08 -23.16
N TRP A 183 -14.94 2.31 -22.50
CA TRP A 183 -14.51 3.67 -22.12
C TRP A 183 -13.14 3.99 -22.72
N ASP A 184 -12.89 5.28 -22.91
CA ASP A 184 -11.61 5.78 -23.44
C ASP A 184 -10.58 5.94 -22.30
N VAL A 185 -10.35 4.86 -21.56
CA VAL A 185 -9.37 4.82 -20.48
C VAL A 185 -7.92 4.80 -21.00
N ASP A 186 -6.95 5.17 -20.15
CA ASP A 186 -5.53 5.27 -20.51
C ASP A 186 -4.73 4.02 -20.14
N GLY A 187 -5.35 3.10 -19.44
CA GLY A 187 -4.77 1.84 -19.01
C GLY A 187 -5.70 1.07 -18.07
N LEU A 188 -5.14 0.09 -17.38
CA LEU A 188 -5.85 -0.80 -16.49
C LEU A 188 -4.90 -1.25 -15.37
N GLU A 189 -5.37 -1.34 -14.13
CA GLU A 189 -4.66 -1.96 -13.03
C GLU A 189 -5.29 -3.30 -12.63
N LEU A 190 -4.42 -4.29 -12.47
CA LEU A 190 -4.70 -5.56 -11.82
C LEU A 190 -4.14 -5.50 -10.40
N ASP A 191 -5.00 -5.26 -9.41
CA ASP A 191 -4.58 -5.16 -8.03
C ASP A 191 -4.48 -6.55 -7.39
N PHE A 192 -3.27 -7.13 -7.42
CA PHE A 192 -2.96 -8.40 -6.78
C PHE A 192 -2.55 -8.25 -5.32
N PHE A 193 -2.38 -7.05 -4.82
CA PHE A 193 -1.97 -6.89 -3.42
C PHE A 193 -3.17 -6.93 -2.46
N ARG A 194 -4.31 -6.39 -2.89
CA ARG A 194 -5.52 -6.45 -2.07
C ARG A 194 -6.11 -7.85 -2.11
N HIS A 195 -6.22 -8.52 -0.96
CA HIS A 195 -6.67 -9.91 -0.83
C HIS A 195 -5.86 -10.92 -1.67
N PRO A 196 -4.56 -11.07 -1.39
CA PRO A 196 -3.61 -11.76 -2.26
C PRO A 196 -3.70 -13.29 -2.17
N THR A 197 -4.81 -13.88 -2.59
CA THR A 197 -5.01 -15.33 -2.70
C THR A 197 -5.79 -15.62 -3.97
N TYR A 198 -5.21 -16.44 -4.85
CA TYR A 198 -5.75 -16.70 -6.20
C TYR A 198 -5.93 -18.18 -6.50
N PHE A 199 -5.28 -19.03 -5.72
CA PHE A 199 -5.27 -20.48 -5.84
C PHE A 199 -5.32 -21.10 -4.45
N ASN A 200 -5.61 -22.39 -4.38
CA ASN A 200 -5.25 -23.13 -3.18
C ASN A 200 -3.77 -22.91 -2.90
N ILE A 201 -3.43 -22.57 -1.66
CA ILE A 201 -2.07 -22.11 -1.31
C ILE A 201 -0.99 -23.16 -1.60
N GLN A 202 -1.34 -24.45 -1.53
CA GLN A 202 -0.42 -25.55 -1.83
C GLN A 202 -0.17 -25.71 -3.34
N GLU A 203 -1.05 -25.19 -4.18
CA GLU A 203 -1.01 -25.30 -5.64
C GLU A 203 -0.60 -23.98 -6.31
N ALA A 204 -0.56 -22.88 -5.56
CA ALA A 204 -0.38 -21.53 -6.10
C ALA A 204 0.89 -21.41 -6.95
N TYR A 205 2.04 -21.81 -6.43
CA TYR A 205 3.31 -21.77 -7.15
C TYR A 205 3.25 -22.56 -8.46
N SER A 206 2.65 -23.75 -8.44
CA SER A 206 2.54 -24.63 -9.63
C SER A 206 1.58 -24.06 -10.66
N ASN A 207 0.56 -23.31 -10.23
CA ASN A 207 -0.49 -22.74 -11.09
C ASN A 207 -0.17 -21.34 -11.62
N ARG A 208 1.00 -20.75 -11.30
CA ARG A 208 1.34 -19.39 -11.74
C ARG A 208 1.28 -19.16 -13.25
N TYR A 209 1.45 -20.22 -14.04
CA TYR A 209 1.31 -20.15 -15.50
C TYR A 209 -0.13 -19.81 -15.94
N LEU A 210 -1.15 -20.21 -15.16
CA LEU A 210 -2.55 -19.90 -15.43
C LEU A 210 -2.84 -18.41 -15.26
N MET A 211 -2.24 -17.80 -14.23
CA MET A 211 -2.34 -16.34 -14.04
C MET A 211 -1.58 -15.60 -15.14
N THR A 212 -0.39 -16.10 -15.52
CA THR A 212 0.36 -15.53 -16.64
C THR A 212 -0.43 -15.58 -17.95
N ASP A 213 -1.17 -16.65 -18.20
CA ASP A 213 -2.05 -16.75 -19.38
C ASP A 213 -3.19 -15.72 -19.34
N LEU A 214 -3.81 -15.50 -18.18
CA LEU A 214 -4.80 -14.44 -18.00
C LEU A 214 -4.21 -13.06 -18.35
N VAL A 215 -3.04 -12.73 -17.78
CA VAL A 215 -2.36 -11.45 -18.03
C VAL A 215 -2.02 -11.28 -19.52
N ARG A 216 -1.55 -12.35 -20.21
CA ARG A 216 -1.32 -12.31 -21.67
C ARG A 216 -2.59 -12.06 -22.47
N ARG A 217 -3.70 -12.66 -22.08
CA ARG A 217 -5.01 -12.47 -22.76
C ARG A 217 -5.46 -11.01 -22.64
N VAL A 218 -5.38 -10.45 -21.43
CA VAL A 218 -5.71 -9.04 -21.16
C VAL A 218 -4.78 -8.13 -21.96
N ARG A 219 -3.46 -8.35 -21.90
CA ARG A 219 -2.46 -7.54 -22.62
C ARG A 219 -2.72 -7.53 -24.13
N ARG A 220 -2.93 -8.70 -24.72
CA ARG A 220 -3.22 -8.82 -26.16
C ARG A 220 -4.44 -7.98 -26.55
N ARG A 221 -5.51 -8.04 -25.76
CA ARG A 221 -6.71 -7.28 -26.06
C ARG A 221 -6.51 -5.78 -25.90
N MET A 222 -5.75 -5.36 -24.89
CA MET A 222 -5.35 -3.95 -24.73
C MET A 222 -4.55 -3.44 -25.94
N ASP A 223 -3.61 -4.24 -26.45
CA ASP A 223 -2.81 -3.88 -27.62
C ASP A 223 -3.68 -3.73 -28.88
N GLU A 224 -4.65 -4.63 -29.10
CA GLU A 224 -5.60 -4.54 -30.21
C GLU A 224 -6.45 -3.26 -30.15
N ILE A 225 -6.96 -2.93 -28.95
CA ILE A 225 -7.79 -1.73 -28.74
C ILE A 225 -6.92 -0.47 -28.87
N GLY A 226 -5.70 -0.49 -28.32
CA GLY A 226 -4.74 0.60 -28.43
C GLY A 226 -4.43 0.93 -29.90
N LEU A 227 -4.18 -0.10 -30.71
CA LEU A 227 -3.98 0.06 -32.16
C LEU A 227 -5.21 0.69 -32.85
N GLN A 228 -6.43 0.24 -32.49
CA GLN A 228 -7.67 0.82 -33.05
C GLN A 228 -7.87 2.29 -32.67
N ARG A 229 -7.46 2.68 -31.47
CA ARG A 229 -7.58 4.05 -30.93
C ARG A 229 -6.40 4.95 -31.27
N GLY A 230 -5.30 4.38 -31.79
CA GLY A 230 -4.08 5.12 -32.06
C GLY A 230 -3.35 5.62 -30.81
N LYS A 231 -3.58 4.95 -29.65
CA LYS A 231 -2.88 5.24 -28.38
C LYS A 231 -2.46 3.95 -27.67
N GLY A 232 -1.30 3.97 -27.00
CA GLY A 232 -0.91 2.87 -26.12
C GLY A 232 -1.74 2.87 -24.83
N LEU A 233 -2.12 1.67 -24.37
CA LEU A 233 -2.81 1.47 -23.09
C LEU A 233 -1.85 0.76 -22.13
N ASP A 234 -1.57 1.36 -20.97
CA ASP A 234 -0.67 0.77 -20.00
C ASP A 234 -1.36 -0.28 -19.13
N LEU A 235 -0.73 -1.44 -18.98
CA LEU A 235 -1.15 -2.46 -18.02
C LEU A 235 -0.28 -2.37 -16.76
N MET A 236 -0.93 -2.09 -15.65
CA MET A 236 -0.31 -1.97 -14.33
C MET A 236 -0.68 -3.17 -13.47
N VAL A 237 0.25 -3.58 -12.62
CA VAL A 237 0.01 -4.58 -11.57
C VAL A 237 0.50 -4.07 -10.22
N ARG A 238 -0.33 -4.19 -9.17
CA ARG A 238 0.08 -3.98 -7.79
C ARG A 238 0.26 -5.34 -7.12
N VAL A 239 1.45 -5.60 -6.57
CA VAL A 239 1.88 -6.95 -6.20
C VAL A 239 2.43 -7.01 -4.76
N PRO A 240 2.52 -8.21 -4.15
CA PRO A 240 3.14 -8.42 -2.84
C PRO A 240 4.56 -7.87 -2.72
N ALA A 241 5.04 -7.79 -1.47
CA ALA A 241 6.24 -7.07 -1.08
C ALA A 241 7.56 -7.64 -1.62
N THR A 242 7.61 -8.90 -2.06
CA THR A 242 8.81 -9.51 -2.63
C THR A 242 8.48 -10.40 -3.83
N ILE A 243 9.44 -10.60 -4.72
CA ILE A 243 9.29 -11.49 -5.88
C ILE A 243 8.98 -12.93 -5.42
N GLU A 244 9.70 -13.44 -4.42
CA GLU A 244 9.45 -14.76 -3.84
C GLU A 244 8.00 -14.93 -3.36
N ARG A 245 7.45 -13.90 -2.71
CA ARG A 245 6.06 -13.92 -2.23
C ARG A 245 5.06 -13.86 -3.37
N CYS A 246 5.36 -13.10 -4.42
CA CYS A 246 4.56 -13.09 -5.64
C CYS A 246 4.49 -14.52 -6.23
N GLU A 247 5.62 -15.16 -6.43
CA GLU A 247 5.68 -16.54 -6.97
C GLU A 247 4.94 -17.54 -6.08
N GLY A 248 5.13 -17.44 -4.75
CA GLY A 248 4.44 -18.29 -3.78
C GLY A 248 2.92 -18.16 -3.79
N LEU A 249 2.40 -17.05 -4.29
CA LEU A 249 0.97 -16.76 -4.45
C LEU A 249 0.46 -17.02 -5.88
N GLY A 250 1.32 -17.50 -6.76
CA GLY A 250 0.97 -17.82 -8.15
C GLY A 250 1.10 -16.64 -9.12
N LEU A 251 1.94 -15.64 -8.79
CA LEU A 251 2.19 -14.45 -9.61
C LEU A 251 3.63 -14.49 -10.16
N ASP A 252 3.80 -14.74 -11.43
CA ASP A 252 5.10 -14.88 -12.09
C ASP A 252 5.60 -13.52 -12.62
N ILE A 253 5.94 -12.62 -11.70
CA ILE A 253 6.27 -11.23 -12.01
C ILE A 253 7.51 -11.13 -12.92
N LEU A 254 8.52 -11.95 -12.68
CA LEU A 254 9.73 -11.98 -13.51
C LEU A 254 9.38 -12.29 -14.96
N LYS A 255 8.51 -13.28 -15.18
CA LYS A 255 8.05 -13.63 -16.52
C LYS A 255 7.20 -12.54 -17.15
N TRP A 256 6.36 -11.85 -16.36
CA TRP A 256 5.53 -10.76 -16.91
C TRP A 256 6.38 -9.57 -17.36
N ILE A 257 7.45 -9.27 -16.63
CA ILE A 257 8.44 -8.26 -17.01
C ILE A 257 9.23 -8.70 -18.25
N ASP A 258 9.78 -9.92 -18.24
CA ASP A 258 10.60 -10.47 -19.34
C ASP A 258 9.84 -10.54 -20.68
N GLU A 259 8.56 -10.93 -20.64
CA GLU A 259 7.70 -10.98 -21.82
C GLU A 259 7.09 -9.61 -22.19
N GLY A 260 7.37 -8.55 -21.44
CA GLY A 260 6.79 -7.22 -21.65
C GLY A 260 5.26 -7.21 -21.57
N LEU A 261 4.69 -8.03 -20.67
CA LEU A 261 3.24 -8.10 -20.48
C LEU A 261 2.70 -6.92 -19.69
N VAL A 262 3.52 -6.37 -18.79
CA VAL A 262 3.15 -5.29 -17.89
C VAL A 262 4.03 -4.06 -18.13
N ASP A 263 3.41 -2.89 -18.12
CA ASP A 263 4.09 -1.61 -18.31
C ASP A 263 4.54 -1.01 -16.97
N ILE A 264 3.80 -1.30 -15.89
CA ILE A 264 4.06 -0.76 -14.57
C ILE A 264 3.89 -1.85 -13.52
N VAL A 265 4.88 -1.99 -12.65
CA VAL A 265 4.81 -2.80 -11.42
C VAL A 265 4.81 -1.88 -10.21
N VAL A 266 3.75 -1.95 -9.40
CA VAL A 266 3.67 -1.29 -8.10
C VAL A 266 4.05 -2.31 -7.04
N ALA A 267 5.17 -2.09 -6.38
CA ALA A 267 5.70 -3.03 -5.39
C ALA A 267 5.10 -2.77 -4.01
N GLY A 268 4.42 -3.78 -3.47
CA GLY A 268 3.84 -3.80 -2.14
C GLY A 268 2.63 -2.88 -1.94
N GLY A 269 2.19 -2.80 -0.69
CA GLY A 269 1.02 -2.03 -0.27
C GLY A 269 1.33 -0.80 0.60
N GLY A 270 2.60 -0.42 0.74
CA GLY A 270 3.00 0.70 1.61
C GLY A 270 2.95 0.39 3.11
N PHE A 271 2.78 -0.86 3.50
CA PHE A 271 2.61 -1.26 4.90
C PHE A 271 3.90 -1.46 5.68
N ILE A 272 5.00 -1.73 4.97
CA ILE A 272 6.34 -1.89 5.53
C ILE A 272 7.35 -1.04 4.75
N PRO A 273 7.10 0.26 4.60
CA PRO A 273 7.83 1.09 3.63
C PRO A 273 9.33 1.19 3.91
N PHE A 274 9.76 1.05 5.17
CA PHE A 274 11.18 1.10 5.52
C PHE A 274 11.90 -0.25 5.33
N GLU A 275 11.17 -1.37 5.34
CA GLU A 275 11.71 -2.70 5.11
C GLU A 275 11.39 -3.23 3.69
N MET A 276 10.70 -2.42 2.86
CA MET A 276 10.33 -2.79 1.50
C MET A 276 11.57 -2.93 0.60
N PRO A 277 11.85 -4.12 0.05
CA PRO A 277 13.04 -4.35 -0.77
C PRO A 277 12.79 -3.95 -2.23
N MET A 278 12.68 -2.63 -2.48
CA MET A 278 12.38 -2.07 -3.81
C MET A 278 13.41 -2.48 -4.87
N GLU A 279 14.66 -2.67 -4.47
CA GLU A 279 15.78 -3.00 -5.34
C GLU A 279 15.54 -4.28 -6.15
N GLN A 280 14.80 -5.26 -5.62
CA GLN A 280 14.46 -6.51 -6.32
C GLN A 280 13.64 -6.24 -7.59
N PHE A 281 12.65 -5.35 -7.48
CA PHE A 281 11.76 -5.03 -8.60
C PHE A 281 12.47 -4.14 -9.62
N VAL A 282 13.27 -3.17 -9.15
CA VAL A 282 14.08 -2.30 -10.00
C VAL A 282 15.11 -3.13 -10.78
N GLU A 283 15.78 -4.09 -10.12
CA GLU A 283 16.72 -4.99 -10.79
C GLU A 283 16.02 -5.87 -11.82
N ALA A 284 14.85 -6.43 -11.47
CA ALA A 284 14.07 -7.26 -12.39
C ALA A 284 13.60 -6.48 -13.63
N ALA A 285 13.29 -5.19 -13.48
CA ALA A 285 12.87 -4.34 -14.58
C ALA A 285 14.03 -3.75 -15.40
N ARG A 286 15.28 -3.90 -14.93
CA ARG A 286 16.46 -3.30 -15.57
C ARG A 286 16.64 -3.78 -17.01
N GLY A 287 16.73 -2.82 -17.93
CA GLY A 287 16.89 -3.11 -19.36
C GLY A 287 15.60 -3.51 -20.09
N THR A 288 14.48 -3.46 -19.41
CA THR A 288 13.14 -3.63 -19.99
C THR A 288 12.41 -2.29 -20.12
N ASP A 289 11.21 -2.31 -20.67
CA ASP A 289 10.33 -1.14 -20.76
C ASP A 289 9.38 -1.00 -19.55
N THR A 290 9.41 -1.92 -18.61
CA THR A 290 8.57 -1.91 -17.40
C THR A 290 9.09 -0.90 -16.38
N LEU A 291 8.20 -0.06 -15.86
CA LEU A 291 8.47 0.91 -14.81
C LEU A 291 8.12 0.33 -13.44
N VAL A 292 8.86 0.77 -12.41
CA VAL A 292 8.64 0.34 -11.01
C VAL A 292 8.21 1.53 -10.16
N TYR A 293 7.11 1.35 -9.43
CA TYR A 293 6.53 2.38 -8.56
C TYR A 293 6.55 1.94 -7.10
N GLY A 294 6.91 2.86 -6.21
CA GLY A 294 6.85 2.65 -4.77
C GLY A 294 5.50 3.06 -4.19
N CYS A 295 4.85 2.15 -3.46
CA CYS A 295 3.54 2.40 -2.86
C CYS A 295 3.66 3.12 -1.52
N LEU A 296 2.92 4.23 -1.38
CA LEU A 296 2.66 4.93 -0.13
C LEU A 296 1.22 4.63 0.30
N GLU A 297 1.01 4.30 1.58
CA GLU A 297 -0.30 3.95 2.13
C GLU A 297 -0.85 5.08 3.00
N GLY A 298 -1.99 5.65 2.63
CA GLY A 298 -2.64 6.76 3.33
C GLY A 298 -3.57 6.38 4.47
N TYR A 299 -3.99 5.13 4.53
CA TYR A 299 -4.99 4.65 5.49
C TYR A 299 -4.50 4.63 6.95
N ARG A 300 -3.21 4.88 7.19
CA ARG A 300 -2.65 4.63 8.51
C ARG A 300 -2.10 5.88 9.19
N PRO A 301 -2.07 5.88 10.56
CA PRO A 301 -1.52 6.97 11.34
C PRO A 301 -0.05 7.28 11.05
N ALA A 302 0.53 6.72 10.03
CA ALA A 302 1.92 6.92 9.66
C ALA A 302 2.13 8.02 8.61
N VAL A 303 1.06 8.66 8.16
CA VAL A 303 1.13 9.67 7.11
C VAL A 303 1.44 11.03 7.71
N ASP A 304 2.61 11.18 8.28
CA ASP A 304 3.20 12.48 8.52
C ASP A 304 4.27 12.78 7.46
N GLU A 305 4.44 14.04 7.16
CA GLU A 305 5.29 14.46 6.07
C GLU A 305 6.77 14.08 6.29
N LEU A 306 7.26 14.10 7.52
CA LEU A 306 8.66 13.74 7.82
C LEU A 306 8.95 12.28 7.51
N THR A 307 8.00 11.41 7.85
CA THR A 307 8.09 9.97 7.55
C THR A 307 7.95 9.73 6.04
N LEU A 308 7.00 10.39 5.38
CA LEU A 308 6.84 10.27 3.92
C LEU A 308 8.08 10.71 3.16
N ARG A 309 8.77 11.76 3.61
CA ARG A 309 10.04 12.21 3.02
C ARG A 309 11.14 11.14 3.12
N ALA A 310 11.25 10.47 4.26
CA ALA A 310 12.21 9.39 4.45
C ALA A 310 11.89 8.17 3.56
N ILE A 311 10.61 7.77 3.48
CA ILE A 311 10.15 6.68 2.62
C ILE A 311 10.43 7.01 1.14
N ALA A 312 10.05 8.20 0.69
CA ALA A 312 10.29 8.63 -0.68
C ALA A 312 11.79 8.67 -1.01
N SER A 313 12.64 9.16 -0.09
CA SER A 313 14.10 9.14 -0.25
C SER A 313 14.63 7.72 -0.46
N ARG A 314 14.17 6.75 0.35
CA ARG A 314 14.56 5.34 0.17
C ARG A 314 14.12 4.79 -1.19
N TYR A 315 12.88 5.03 -1.56
CA TYR A 315 12.34 4.53 -2.82
C TYR A 315 13.08 5.12 -4.03
N TRP A 316 13.34 6.44 -4.02
CA TRP A 316 14.14 7.08 -5.07
C TRP A 316 15.59 6.56 -5.10
N SER A 317 16.19 6.29 -3.95
CA SER A 317 17.55 5.72 -3.87
C SER A 317 17.61 4.30 -4.45
N ALA A 318 16.56 3.51 -4.28
CA ALA A 318 16.43 2.19 -4.90
C ALA A 318 16.26 2.25 -6.44
N GLY A 319 15.92 3.43 -7.00
CA GLY A 319 15.85 3.65 -8.44
C GLY A 319 14.45 3.48 -9.03
N ILE A 320 13.39 3.72 -8.26
CA ILE A 320 12.02 3.69 -8.79
C ILE A 320 11.76 4.79 -9.82
N ASP A 321 10.72 4.62 -10.63
CA ASP A 321 10.31 5.55 -11.67
C ASP A 321 9.29 6.57 -11.19
N GLY A 322 8.42 6.19 -10.23
CA GLY A 322 7.38 7.05 -9.70
C GLY A 322 6.82 6.60 -8.36
N LEU A 323 5.95 7.42 -7.78
CA LEU A 323 5.23 7.10 -6.55
C LEU A 323 3.79 6.68 -6.85
N TYR A 324 3.30 5.73 -6.08
CA TYR A 324 1.92 5.28 -6.13
C TYR A 324 1.28 5.55 -4.77
N LEU A 325 0.13 6.20 -4.76
CA LEU A 325 -0.64 6.48 -3.56
C LEU A 325 -1.81 5.51 -3.46
N PHE A 326 -2.00 4.96 -2.28
CA PHE A 326 -3.16 4.14 -1.98
C PHE A 326 -3.87 4.69 -0.74
N ASN A 327 -5.17 4.90 -0.85
CA ASN A 327 -5.99 5.46 0.24
C ASN A 327 -5.65 6.90 0.68
N PHE A 328 -5.24 7.77 -0.25
CA PHE A 328 -5.03 9.20 0.01
C PHE A 328 -6.23 10.05 -0.40
N TYR A 329 -7.44 9.54 -0.27
CA TYR A 329 -8.64 10.11 -0.89
C TYR A 329 -8.91 11.56 -0.48
N SER A 330 -9.10 11.85 0.77
CA SER A 330 -9.58 13.14 1.24
C SER A 330 -8.48 14.13 1.61
N MET A 331 -7.25 13.90 1.14
CA MET A 331 -6.17 14.86 1.32
C MET A 331 -6.51 16.16 0.59
N PRO A 332 -6.39 17.33 1.27
CA PRO A 332 -6.69 18.62 0.66
C PRO A 332 -5.82 18.91 -0.56
N ARG A 333 -6.33 19.70 -1.50
CA ARG A 333 -5.59 20.14 -2.68
C ARG A 333 -4.20 20.71 -2.35
N ASP A 334 -4.12 21.59 -1.34
CA ASP A 334 -2.85 22.19 -0.93
C ASP A 334 -1.88 21.14 -0.42
N TRP A 335 -2.35 20.14 0.33
CA TRP A 335 -1.53 19.02 0.77
C TRP A 335 -1.02 18.21 -0.43
N LYS A 336 -1.90 17.82 -1.35
CA LYS A 336 -1.51 17.08 -2.56
C LYS A 336 -0.49 17.86 -3.40
N ARG A 337 -0.69 19.16 -3.57
CA ARG A 337 0.26 20.01 -4.31
C ARG A 337 1.61 20.13 -3.59
N ASP A 338 1.59 20.50 -2.32
CA ASP A 338 2.79 20.93 -1.61
C ASP A 338 3.59 19.75 -1.06
N VAL A 339 2.93 18.76 -0.42
CA VAL A 339 3.64 17.59 0.12
C VAL A 339 4.11 16.70 -1.02
N LEU A 340 3.24 16.32 -1.96
CA LEU A 340 3.64 15.47 -3.09
C LEU A 340 4.67 16.18 -3.99
N GLY A 341 4.57 17.51 -4.14
CA GLY A 341 5.58 18.30 -4.84
C GLY A 341 6.96 18.13 -4.22
N ARG A 342 7.07 18.19 -2.88
CA ARG A 342 8.34 17.93 -2.17
C ARG A 342 8.80 16.49 -2.28
N LEU A 343 7.90 15.51 -2.24
CA LEU A 343 8.27 14.09 -2.36
C LEU A 343 8.79 13.73 -3.76
N THR A 344 8.32 14.42 -4.79
CA THR A 344 8.73 14.20 -6.20
C THR A 344 9.91 15.05 -6.64
N ASP A 345 10.26 16.10 -5.92
CA ASP A 345 11.48 16.87 -6.13
C ASP A 345 12.68 16.12 -5.52
N ARG A 346 13.26 15.19 -6.28
CA ARG A 346 14.35 14.30 -5.84
C ARG A 346 15.58 15.05 -5.31
N GLU A 347 15.90 16.21 -5.87
CA GLU A 347 17.07 16.99 -5.42
C GLU A 347 16.73 17.84 -4.19
N GLY A 348 15.58 18.52 -4.19
CA GLY A 348 15.13 19.29 -3.02
C GLY A 348 14.93 18.40 -1.79
N LEU A 349 14.40 17.18 -1.98
CA LEU A 349 14.16 16.22 -0.91
C LEU A 349 15.43 15.85 -0.12
N LYS A 350 16.61 15.86 -0.75
CA LYS A 350 17.90 15.54 -0.10
C LYS A 350 18.28 16.46 1.06
N ARG A 351 17.68 17.65 1.14
CA ARG A 351 17.98 18.65 2.18
C ARG A 351 16.80 18.97 3.09
N LEU A 352 15.71 18.21 2.99
CA LEU A 352 14.57 18.36 3.88
C LEU A 352 14.74 17.47 5.11
N MET A 353 14.33 17.98 6.27
CA MET A 353 14.27 17.18 7.49
C MET A 353 13.42 15.93 7.27
N LYS A 354 13.89 14.80 7.78
CA LYS A 354 13.23 13.47 7.64
C LYS A 354 13.21 12.73 8.96
N ARG A 355 12.28 11.80 9.05
CA ARG A 355 12.21 10.85 10.14
C ARG A 355 12.16 9.42 9.59
N TYR A 356 13.25 8.70 9.75
CA TYR A 356 13.32 7.27 9.50
C TYR A 356 12.73 6.52 10.68
N GLU A 357 12.03 5.42 10.42
CA GLU A 357 11.42 4.58 11.46
C GLU A 357 11.61 3.11 11.13
N THR A 358 11.55 2.24 12.15
CA THR A 358 11.34 0.81 11.92
C THR A 358 9.86 0.55 11.66
N ASP A 359 9.55 -0.35 10.74
CA ASP A 359 8.15 -0.73 10.47
C ASP A 359 7.59 -1.55 11.63
N PRO A 360 6.46 -1.16 12.22
CA PRO A 360 5.87 -1.91 13.33
C PRO A 360 5.15 -3.16 12.82
N ARG A 361 5.29 -4.26 13.59
CA ARG A 361 4.70 -5.56 13.23
C ARG A 361 3.18 -5.56 13.14
N ASP A 362 2.50 -4.84 14.02
CA ASP A 362 1.07 -5.02 14.28
C ASP A 362 0.24 -3.75 14.10
N ARG A 363 0.58 -2.87 13.16
CA ARG A 363 -0.34 -1.80 12.81
C ARG A 363 -1.62 -2.32 12.14
N PHE A 364 -1.65 -3.59 11.77
CA PHE A 364 -2.81 -4.26 11.22
C PHE A 364 -3.58 -4.92 12.35
N SER A 365 -4.76 -4.36 12.66
CA SER A 365 -5.68 -4.94 13.61
C SER A 365 -5.82 -6.45 13.39
N PRO A 366 -5.85 -7.25 14.46
CA PRO A 366 -6.02 -8.70 14.38
C PRO A 366 -7.26 -9.16 13.62
N THR A 367 -8.20 -8.29 13.29
CA THR A 367 -9.51 -8.70 12.78
C THR A 367 -9.72 -8.59 11.28
N GLY A 368 -8.87 -7.89 10.52
CA GLY A 368 -9.16 -7.66 9.09
C GLY A 368 -8.02 -7.96 8.12
N TYR A 369 -6.78 -7.82 8.56
CA TYR A 369 -5.62 -7.88 7.68
C TYR A 369 -4.61 -8.99 8.04
N LEU A 370 -4.93 -9.82 9.02
CA LEU A 370 -4.18 -11.05 9.34
C LEU A 370 -3.93 -11.91 8.11
N GLN A 371 -4.85 -11.89 7.16
CA GLN A 371 -4.75 -12.61 5.90
C GLN A 371 -3.51 -12.22 5.10
N LEU A 372 -3.10 -10.94 5.07
CA LEU A 372 -1.90 -10.50 4.37
C LEU A 372 -0.62 -11.12 4.98
N THR A 373 -0.59 -11.25 6.30
CA THR A 373 0.52 -11.89 7.01
C THR A 373 0.46 -13.42 6.90
N PHE A 374 -0.73 -14.01 6.99
CA PHE A 374 -0.95 -15.45 6.79
C PHE A 374 -0.51 -15.91 5.42
N LEU A 375 -0.84 -15.13 4.40
CA LEU A 375 -0.53 -15.44 3.01
C LEU A 375 0.91 -15.08 2.63
N ASN A 376 1.73 -14.68 3.61
CA ASN A 376 3.09 -14.23 3.35
C ASN A 376 3.22 -13.10 2.33
N ALA A 377 2.18 -12.32 2.10
CA ALA A 377 2.25 -11.17 1.19
C ALA A 377 3.14 -10.05 1.72
N ILE A 378 3.31 -9.98 3.05
CA ILE A 378 4.16 -9.02 3.75
C ILE A 378 5.18 -9.78 4.61
N PRO A 379 6.47 -9.48 4.54
CA PRO A 379 7.48 -10.07 5.43
C PRO A 379 7.25 -9.64 6.88
N ARG A 380 7.81 -10.40 7.80
CA ARG A 380 7.82 -10.02 9.21
C ARG A 380 8.77 -8.86 9.40
N THR A 381 8.32 -7.85 10.15
CA THR A 381 9.14 -6.72 10.57
C THR A 381 10.09 -7.11 11.72
N GLN A 382 11.18 -6.35 11.87
CA GLN A 382 12.19 -6.60 12.90
C GLN A 382 11.66 -6.35 14.32
N LEU A 383 10.78 -5.37 14.47
CA LEU A 383 10.18 -4.96 15.75
C LEU A 383 8.65 -5.17 15.75
N PRO A 384 8.00 -5.29 16.93
CA PRO A 384 8.56 -5.28 18.27
C PRO A 384 9.27 -6.58 18.65
N VAL A 385 10.17 -6.52 19.68
CA VAL A 385 10.88 -7.68 20.19
C VAL A 385 11.07 -7.59 21.70
N THR A 386 10.95 -8.73 22.40
CA THR A 386 11.28 -8.82 23.83
C THR A 386 12.78 -8.84 24.01
N LEU A 387 13.30 -7.91 24.83
CA LEU A 387 14.69 -7.91 25.25
C LEU A 387 14.90 -8.80 26.47
N ARG A 388 15.99 -9.54 26.45
CA ARG A 388 16.41 -10.39 27.55
C ARG A 388 17.84 -10.07 27.95
N GLU A 389 18.12 -10.17 29.23
CA GLU A 389 19.48 -10.06 29.74
C GLU A 389 20.37 -11.14 29.13
N THR A 390 21.55 -10.73 28.68
CA THR A 390 22.54 -11.64 28.09
C THR A 390 23.83 -11.58 28.91
N SER A 391 24.44 -12.74 29.17
CA SER A 391 25.61 -12.88 30.04
C SER A 391 26.86 -12.13 29.54
N ASN A 392 26.90 -11.78 28.26
CA ASN A 392 28.01 -11.04 27.63
C ASN A 392 27.63 -9.63 27.17
N GLY A 393 26.38 -9.20 27.45
CA GLY A 393 25.86 -7.89 27.03
C GLY A 393 25.67 -7.75 25.51
N GLU A 394 25.71 -8.85 24.75
CA GLU A 394 25.36 -8.83 23.34
C GLU A 394 23.88 -8.45 23.15
N GLY A 395 23.64 -7.48 22.29
CA GLY A 395 22.31 -6.94 22.01
C GLY A 395 21.64 -7.55 20.78
N LEU A 396 20.36 -7.29 20.67
CA LEU A 396 19.63 -7.44 19.41
C LEU A 396 20.11 -6.39 18.42
N VAL A 397 20.40 -6.81 17.19
CA VAL A 397 20.74 -5.88 16.10
C VAL A 397 19.49 -5.60 15.26
N VAL A 398 19.12 -4.32 15.18
CA VAL A 398 18.08 -3.80 14.29
C VAL A 398 18.75 -3.03 13.16
N LYS A 399 18.36 -3.32 11.92
CA LYS A 399 18.91 -2.65 10.74
C LYS A 399 17.98 -1.54 10.26
N MET A 400 18.56 -0.40 9.96
CA MET A 400 17.85 0.75 9.42
C MET A 400 18.62 1.29 8.21
N ASP A 401 17.94 1.33 7.06
CA ASP A 401 18.53 1.83 5.83
C ASP A 401 18.28 3.34 5.72
N ILE A 402 19.36 4.11 5.72
CA ILE A 402 19.37 5.59 5.71
C ILE A 402 20.00 6.07 4.40
N THR A 403 19.21 6.77 3.60
CA THR A 403 19.63 7.17 2.24
C THR A 403 20.12 8.62 2.15
N GLU A 404 20.71 9.12 3.24
CA GLU A 404 21.23 10.48 3.32
C GLU A 404 22.73 10.53 2.96
N ASP A 405 23.13 11.54 2.20
CA ASP A 405 24.54 11.80 1.90
C ASP A 405 25.15 12.67 3.01
N PHE A 406 25.50 12.01 4.13
CA PHE A 406 26.06 12.67 5.31
C PHE A 406 27.41 13.34 5.03
N GLU A 407 28.27 12.72 4.20
CA GLU A 407 29.59 13.26 3.89
C GLU A 407 29.46 14.59 3.14
N LYS A 408 28.64 14.62 2.11
CA LYS A 408 28.39 15.84 1.33
C LYS A 408 27.72 16.92 2.19
N ALA A 409 26.68 16.53 2.97
CA ALA A 409 25.98 17.49 3.82
C ALA A 409 26.90 18.10 4.89
N THR A 410 27.79 17.31 5.48
CA THR A 410 28.80 17.78 6.45
C THR A 410 29.82 18.71 5.78
N ALA A 411 30.30 18.33 4.60
CA ALA A 411 31.25 19.16 3.84
C ALA A 411 30.66 20.52 3.41
N GLU A 412 29.36 20.57 3.18
CA GLU A 412 28.64 21.80 2.83
C GLU A 412 28.20 22.61 4.07
N GLY A 413 28.45 22.12 5.30
CA GLY A 413 28.00 22.75 6.54
C GLY A 413 26.48 22.75 6.71
N ALA A 414 25.78 21.84 6.05
CA ALA A 414 24.33 21.76 6.03
C ALA A 414 23.76 20.72 7.02
N MET A 415 24.61 19.98 7.73
CA MET A 415 24.16 18.98 8.72
C MET A 415 23.72 19.63 10.02
N GLY A 416 22.47 19.44 10.36
CA GLY A 416 21.95 19.66 11.71
C GLY A 416 22.11 18.44 12.62
N THR A 417 21.51 18.51 13.81
CA THR A 417 21.56 17.42 14.80
C THR A 417 20.71 16.23 14.34
N CYS A 418 21.29 15.03 14.33
CA CYS A 418 20.53 13.78 14.21
C CYS A 418 20.19 13.23 15.61
N THR A 419 18.97 12.74 15.80
CA THR A 419 18.54 12.17 17.09
C THR A 419 18.01 10.76 16.87
N LEU A 420 18.65 9.77 17.48
CA LEU A 420 18.17 8.39 17.55
C LEU A 420 17.29 8.23 18.79
N SER A 421 16.11 7.68 18.64
CA SER A 421 15.13 7.47 19.71
C SER A 421 14.59 6.05 19.66
N LEU A 422 14.58 5.39 20.81
CA LEU A 422 14.09 4.02 20.98
C LEU A 422 12.90 4.03 21.94
N LEU A 423 11.79 3.44 21.57
CA LEU A 423 10.59 3.34 22.40
C LEU A 423 10.48 1.94 23.01
N PHE A 424 10.26 1.89 24.32
CA PHE A 424 10.14 0.65 25.08
C PHE A 424 8.83 0.58 25.85
N ASP A 425 8.28 -0.63 25.93
CA ASP A 425 7.29 -0.97 26.94
C ASP A 425 7.99 -1.57 28.16
N ASN A 426 7.51 -1.18 29.34
CA ASN A 426 7.92 -1.70 30.63
C ASN A 426 9.43 -1.50 30.98
N LEU A 427 10.08 -0.48 30.43
CA LEU A 427 11.43 -0.10 30.79
C LEU A 427 11.43 0.56 32.16
N SER A 428 12.05 -0.10 33.15
CA SER A 428 12.21 0.37 34.51
C SER A 428 13.45 1.28 34.68
N SER A 429 13.48 2.11 35.73
CA SER A 429 14.68 2.90 36.07
C SER A 429 15.89 2.03 36.42
N ASP A 430 15.65 0.79 36.85
CA ASP A 430 16.67 -0.17 37.31
C ASP A 430 17.16 -1.06 36.15
N ASP A 431 16.59 -0.92 34.97
CA ASP A 431 17.09 -1.58 33.76
C ASP A 431 18.30 -0.81 33.20
N ASP A 432 19.40 -1.51 32.92
CA ASP A 432 20.56 -0.97 32.21
C ASP A 432 20.55 -1.42 30.75
N VAL A 433 20.25 -0.48 29.87
CA VAL A 433 20.18 -0.71 28.41
C VAL A 433 21.36 -0.03 27.74
N ARG A 434 22.16 -0.84 27.03
CA ARG A 434 23.25 -0.35 26.18
C ARG A 434 22.79 -0.24 24.74
N ILE A 435 23.16 0.87 24.11
CA ILE A 435 22.85 1.14 22.68
C ILE A 435 24.17 1.38 21.94
N LYS A 436 24.37 0.65 20.84
CA LYS A 436 25.47 0.90 19.91
C LYS A 436 24.93 1.22 18.52
N LEU A 437 25.61 2.07 17.80
CA LEU A 437 25.37 2.39 16.40
C LEU A 437 26.63 2.04 15.59
N ASN A 438 26.49 1.11 14.64
CA ASN A 438 27.61 0.62 13.83
C ASN A 438 28.83 0.22 14.66
N GLY A 439 28.58 -0.49 15.79
CA GLY A 439 29.62 -0.94 16.73
C GLY A 439 30.13 0.11 17.71
N THR A 440 29.75 1.39 17.56
CA THR A 440 30.14 2.48 18.46
C THR A 440 29.13 2.60 19.59
N ASP A 441 29.59 2.50 20.86
CA ASP A 441 28.75 2.71 22.03
C ASP A 441 28.31 4.17 22.14
N LEU A 442 27.00 4.41 22.25
CA LEU A 442 26.44 5.76 22.29
C LEU A 442 26.47 6.41 23.68
N GLY A 443 26.89 5.67 24.70
CA GLY A 443 27.10 6.20 26.04
C GLY A 443 25.81 6.64 26.74
N THR A 444 25.81 7.87 27.28
CA THR A 444 24.67 8.39 28.06
C THR A 444 23.52 8.78 27.16
N VAL A 445 22.35 8.25 27.46
CA VAL A 445 21.08 8.55 26.74
C VAL A 445 20.15 9.36 27.65
N SER A 446 19.37 10.25 27.07
CA SER A 446 18.28 10.90 27.80
C SER A 446 17.08 9.97 27.86
N ARG A 447 16.31 10.04 28.94
CA ARG A 447 15.15 9.19 29.18
C ARG A 447 13.91 10.04 29.37
N SER A 448 12.83 9.70 28.67
CA SER A 448 11.51 10.28 28.89
C SER A 448 10.47 9.20 29.13
N THR A 449 9.55 9.46 30.05
CA THR A 449 8.38 8.61 30.33
C THR A 449 7.13 9.04 29.58
N ASP A 450 7.24 10.08 28.77
CA ASP A 450 6.09 10.65 28.07
C ASP A 450 5.72 9.88 26.79
N GLY A 451 6.53 8.85 26.44
CA GLY A 451 6.35 8.11 25.18
C GLY A 451 6.61 8.98 23.95
N TRP A 452 5.96 8.64 22.86
CA TRP A 452 6.04 9.43 21.64
C TRP A 452 4.70 10.04 21.26
N THR A 453 4.73 11.23 20.71
CA THR A 453 3.61 11.85 20.00
C THR A 453 3.88 11.91 18.51
N ARG A 454 2.82 11.76 17.73
CA ARG A 454 2.83 11.89 16.29
C ARG A 454 1.63 12.72 15.86
N GLU A 455 1.88 13.74 15.05
CA GLU A 455 0.83 14.42 14.31
C GLU A 455 0.75 13.86 12.91
N PHE A 456 -0.44 13.59 12.44
CA PHE A 456 -0.70 13.10 11.09
C PHE A 456 -2.02 13.63 10.57
N TYR A 457 -2.15 13.69 9.27
CA TYR A 457 -3.41 14.00 8.63
C TYR A 457 -4.20 12.71 8.50
N GLN A 458 -5.35 12.64 9.16
CA GLN A 458 -6.25 11.50 9.02
C GLN A 458 -7.29 11.76 7.96
N ASP A 459 -7.36 10.84 7.03
CA ASP A 459 -8.46 10.71 6.13
C ASP A 459 -9.74 10.26 6.84
N SER A 460 -10.87 10.61 6.26
CA SER A 460 -12.22 10.53 6.80
C SER A 460 -12.85 9.13 6.87
N TRP A 461 -12.08 8.04 6.73
CA TRP A 461 -12.65 6.69 6.75
C TRP A 461 -13.50 6.37 7.98
N ASN A 462 -13.17 6.98 9.11
CA ASN A 462 -13.94 6.84 10.35
C ASN A 462 -14.25 8.17 11.04
N VAL A 463 -13.74 9.27 10.55
CA VAL A 463 -13.88 10.58 11.18
C VAL A 463 -14.06 11.66 10.10
N TYR A 464 -15.29 12.05 9.86
CA TYR A 464 -15.58 13.22 9.04
C TYR A 464 -15.86 14.42 9.95
N PRO A 465 -15.24 15.57 9.76
CA PRO A 465 -14.31 15.94 8.69
C PRO A 465 -12.88 15.44 8.92
N SER A 466 -12.13 15.26 7.82
CA SER A 466 -10.70 15.03 7.82
C SER A 466 -9.94 16.15 8.53
N GLY A 467 -8.87 15.83 9.23
CA GLY A 467 -8.10 16.80 9.96
C GLY A 467 -6.78 16.27 10.49
N THR A 468 -5.99 17.16 11.08
CA THR A 468 -4.78 16.77 11.81
C THR A 468 -5.15 16.13 13.14
N LEU A 469 -4.68 14.93 13.37
CA LEU A 469 -4.83 14.21 14.63
C LEU A 469 -3.48 14.05 15.31
N THR A 470 -3.52 13.90 16.63
CA THR A 470 -2.35 13.58 17.44
C THR A 470 -2.54 12.18 18.03
N GLU A 471 -1.64 11.28 17.69
CA GLU A 471 -1.54 9.96 18.31
C GLU A 471 -0.49 9.98 19.42
N HIS A 472 -0.84 9.44 20.56
CA HIS A 472 0.09 9.21 21.66
C HIS A 472 0.45 7.72 21.73
N MET A 473 1.73 7.42 21.62
CA MET A 473 2.29 6.07 21.78
C MET A 473 2.93 6.00 23.19
N PRO A 474 2.27 5.35 24.15
CA PRO A 474 2.78 5.27 25.51
C PRO A 474 4.06 4.43 25.56
N GLY A 475 4.89 4.69 26.55
CA GLY A 475 6.14 3.95 26.76
C GLY A 475 7.23 4.83 27.38
N VAL A 476 8.43 4.28 27.46
CA VAL A 476 9.62 5.02 27.86
C VAL A 476 10.52 5.15 26.65
N SER A 477 10.90 6.38 26.29
CA SER A 477 11.89 6.61 25.23
C SER A 477 13.30 6.80 25.81
N LEU A 478 14.28 6.27 25.05
CA LEU A 478 15.70 6.58 25.21
C LEU A 478 16.13 7.35 23.96
N ASP A 479 16.62 8.59 24.18
CA ASP A 479 16.97 9.51 23.12
C ASP A 479 18.46 9.86 23.20
N VAL A 480 19.14 9.85 22.06
CA VAL A 480 20.56 10.20 21.95
C VAL A 480 20.85 10.94 20.67
N ASP A 481 21.59 12.02 20.78
CA ASP A 481 22.10 12.74 19.62
C ASP A 481 23.26 11.97 19.00
N VAL A 482 23.21 11.78 17.70
CA VAL A 482 24.19 11.03 16.92
C VAL A 482 24.79 11.89 15.81
N THR A 483 26.05 11.63 15.53
CA THR A 483 26.80 12.31 14.45
C THR A 483 27.12 11.33 13.32
N ALA A 484 27.55 11.84 12.20
CA ALA A 484 28.10 11.05 11.10
C ALA A 484 29.62 11.30 11.00
N PRO A 485 30.54 10.31 11.29
CA PRO A 485 30.23 8.98 11.83
C PRO A 485 29.82 9.02 13.31
N PRO A 486 29.26 7.95 13.91
CA PRO A 486 29.13 6.58 13.39
C PRO A 486 27.94 6.35 12.44
N LEU A 487 27.00 7.30 12.34
CA LEU A 487 25.90 7.22 11.37
C LEU A 487 26.44 7.28 9.95
N THR A 488 25.98 6.39 9.07
CA THR A 488 26.42 6.29 7.68
C THR A 488 25.26 6.23 6.71
N SER A 489 25.52 6.54 5.46
CA SER A 489 24.59 6.25 4.36
C SER A 489 24.46 4.73 4.17
N GLY A 490 23.27 4.25 3.84
CA GLY A 490 22.96 2.83 3.70
C GLY A 490 22.54 2.17 5.01
N ILE A 491 22.82 0.87 5.14
CA ILE A 491 22.40 0.08 6.29
C ILE A 491 23.18 0.47 7.54
N ASN A 492 22.46 0.93 8.55
CA ASN A 492 22.98 1.17 9.89
C ASN A 492 22.52 0.06 10.84
N GLU A 493 23.44 -0.45 11.65
CA GLU A 493 23.17 -1.48 12.65
C GLU A 493 23.04 -0.83 14.03
N ILE A 494 21.85 -0.95 14.63
CA ILE A 494 21.53 -0.46 15.97
C ILE A 494 21.46 -1.68 16.87
N GLU A 495 22.48 -1.87 17.70
CA GLU A 495 22.55 -2.96 18.69
C GLU A 495 21.96 -2.47 20.01
N VAL A 496 20.97 -3.19 20.52
CA VAL A 496 20.27 -2.86 21.78
C VAL A 496 20.38 -4.05 22.74
N GLY A 497 21.19 -3.90 23.78
CA GLY A 497 21.47 -4.93 24.79
C GLY A 497 20.91 -4.58 26.16
N LEU A 498 20.29 -5.53 26.84
CA LEU A 498 19.93 -5.44 28.24
C LEU A 498 21.08 -6.00 29.07
N VAL A 499 21.83 -5.12 29.76
CA VAL A 499 23.00 -5.46 30.56
C VAL A 499 22.59 -6.00 31.93
N SER A 500 21.61 -5.35 32.56
CA SER A 500 20.98 -5.82 33.79
C SER A 500 19.50 -5.49 33.79
N SER A 501 18.69 -6.38 34.36
CA SER A 501 17.25 -6.24 34.40
C SER A 501 16.74 -5.96 35.81
N ASP A 502 15.67 -5.15 35.89
CA ASP A 502 14.89 -4.97 37.11
C ASP A 502 14.29 -6.31 37.56
N SER A 503 14.78 -6.84 38.69
CA SER A 503 14.31 -8.12 39.25
C SER A 503 12.85 -8.09 39.74
N SER A 504 12.28 -6.91 39.92
CA SER A 504 10.88 -6.72 40.35
C SER A 504 9.89 -6.66 39.19
N ARG A 505 10.38 -6.57 37.95
CA ARG A 505 9.54 -6.44 36.75
C ARG A 505 8.64 -7.67 36.55
N GLN A 506 7.36 -7.42 36.39
CA GLN A 506 6.34 -8.48 36.19
C GLN A 506 6.00 -8.74 34.72
N LYS A 507 6.37 -7.82 33.83
CA LYS A 507 6.07 -7.91 32.38
C LYS A 507 7.37 -7.85 31.60
N ASP A 508 7.39 -8.48 30.43
CA ASP A 508 8.55 -8.43 29.55
C ASP A 508 8.92 -6.99 29.14
N LEU A 509 10.22 -6.71 29.08
CA LEU A 509 10.75 -5.51 28.46
C LEU A 509 10.67 -5.68 26.94
N VAL A 510 9.98 -4.77 26.26
CA VAL A 510 9.79 -4.86 24.81
C VAL A 510 10.33 -3.60 24.14
N LEU A 511 11.24 -3.76 23.20
CA LEU A 511 11.61 -2.71 22.26
C LEU A 511 10.53 -2.64 21.19
N GLN A 512 9.76 -1.54 21.19
CA GLN A 512 8.61 -1.35 20.32
C GLN A 512 8.99 -0.82 18.95
N GLN A 513 9.78 0.25 18.93
CA GLN A 513 10.11 0.94 17.70
C GLN A 513 11.40 1.76 17.85
N ILE A 514 12.08 2.03 16.75
CA ILE A 514 13.24 2.93 16.67
C ILE A 514 12.92 4.02 15.64
N ARG A 515 13.33 5.26 15.95
CA ARG A 515 13.23 6.45 15.09
C ARG A 515 14.58 7.15 14.98
N LEU A 516 14.85 7.69 13.80
CA LEU A 516 16.00 8.57 13.56
C LEU A 516 15.50 9.85 12.88
N TRP A 517 15.66 10.99 13.55
CA TRP A 517 15.48 12.29 12.93
C TRP A 517 16.79 12.72 12.27
N VAL A 518 16.72 13.07 11.00
CA VAL A 518 17.79 13.71 10.27
C VAL A 518 17.39 15.14 10.00
N ARG A 519 18.17 16.10 10.49
CA ARG A 519 17.90 17.53 10.35
C ARG A 519 19.00 18.19 9.53
N TYR A 520 18.62 19.20 8.80
CA TYR A 520 19.51 20.05 8.01
C TYR A 520 19.37 21.49 8.49
N GLU A 521 20.48 22.28 8.38
CA GLU A 521 20.53 23.70 8.68
C GLU A 521 20.25 24.56 7.46
#